data_e58e86586ca0e37dc30cd42d821ee9af
#
_entry.id   e58e86586ca0e37dc30cd42d821ee9af
#
_cell.length_a   1.000
_cell.length_b   1.000
_cell.length_c   1.000
_cell.angle_alpha   90.00
_cell.angle_beta   90.00
_cell.angle_gamma   90.00
#
_symmetry.space_group_name_H-M   'P 1'
#
loop_
_entity.id
_entity.type
_entity.pdbx_description
1 polymer ?
#
loop_
_entity_poly.entity_id
_entity_poly.type
_entity_poly.pdbx_seq_one_letter_code
_entity_poly.pdbx_strand_id
1 'polypeptide(L)'
;MSLKCGIVGLPNVGKSTLFNCLSNAKAQSANFPFCTIEPNIGTISVPDSRLEKLEGLVNPERVIPTTMEILDIAGLVKGASKGEGLGNKFLANIRETDAILHVLRCFEDGNIIHVDGSVDPMRDKEIIDIELQLKDLESVEKKITSLSRVIKSGDKDAVKENDLAIKLRDGLEQGLSVRALDLNDEEKELVHSFNLITAKPVMYVCNVDEASVQNGNHFVDAVRAAVKDEGAEVLVIGAKIEADITELETYDERQMFLDELDLDEPGVNRLIRSAYSLLNLQTYFTAGEKEVRAWTIKEGMSAPQAAGVIHTDFEKGFIRAEVMKYDDFTALGSEQAVKESGKFKVEGKEYIVQDGDIMHFRFNV
;
A
#
# COMPACT_ATOMS: atom_id res chain seq x y z
N MET A 1 4.88 13.13 0.82
CA MET A 1 5.23 12.25 -0.35
C MET A 1 4.10 11.29 -0.52
N SER A 2 3.58 11.14 -1.73
CA SER A 2 2.58 10.11 -2.04
C SER A 2 3.28 8.76 -2.00
N LEU A 3 2.75 7.80 -1.25
CA LEU A 3 3.29 6.44 -1.18
C LEU A 3 2.68 5.59 -2.29
N LYS A 4 3.50 4.71 -2.87
CA LYS A 4 3.19 4.01 -4.12
C LYS A 4 3.17 2.50 -3.92
N CYS A 5 2.08 1.85 -4.33
CA CYS A 5 2.02 0.40 -4.45
C CYS A 5 2.19 -0.03 -5.92
N GLY A 6 3.04 -1.00 -6.16
CA GLY A 6 3.23 -1.60 -7.48
C GLY A 6 2.45 -2.89 -7.62
N ILE A 7 1.59 -3.00 -8.65
CA ILE A 7 0.92 -4.25 -8.99
C ILE A 7 1.84 -5.08 -9.87
N VAL A 8 2.21 -6.26 -9.40
CA VAL A 8 3.07 -7.21 -10.14
C VAL A 8 2.37 -8.56 -10.31
N GLY A 9 2.81 -9.36 -11.25
CA GLY A 9 2.34 -10.71 -11.51
C GLY A 9 2.61 -11.12 -12.96
N LEU A 10 2.42 -12.39 -13.29
CA LEU A 10 2.56 -12.90 -14.64
C LEU A 10 1.51 -12.30 -15.62
N PRO A 11 1.69 -12.43 -16.94
CA PRO A 11 0.65 -12.07 -17.90
C PRO A 11 -0.65 -12.85 -17.65
N ASN A 12 -1.80 -12.22 -17.94
CA ASN A 12 -3.14 -12.84 -17.89
C ASN A 12 -3.61 -13.31 -16.50
N VAL A 13 -3.06 -12.73 -15.41
CA VAL A 13 -3.52 -13.02 -14.03
C VAL A 13 -4.61 -12.04 -13.54
N GLY A 14 -4.99 -11.02 -14.34
CA GLY A 14 -6.01 -10.04 -14.00
C GLY A 14 -5.48 -8.68 -13.52
N LYS A 15 -4.16 -8.41 -13.59
CA LYS A 15 -3.56 -7.14 -13.13
C LYS A 15 -4.20 -5.90 -13.72
N SER A 16 -4.25 -5.81 -15.05
CA SER A 16 -4.78 -4.62 -15.74
C SER A 16 -6.28 -4.44 -15.50
N THR A 17 -7.02 -5.54 -15.32
CA THR A 17 -8.44 -5.49 -14.93
C THR A 17 -8.56 -4.86 -13.55
N LEU A 18 -7.82 -5.35 -12.55
CA LEU A 18 -7.81 -4.78 -11.20
C LEU A 18 -7.34 -3.32 -11.19
N PHE A 19 -6.30 -2.99 -11.94
CA PHE A 19 -5.83 -1.61 -12.06
C PHE A 19 -6.91 -0.68 -12.62
N ASN A 20 -7.62 -1.12 -13.65
CA ASN A 20 -8.73 -0.37 -14.24
C ASN A 20 -9.88 -0.19 -13.24
N CYS A 21 -10.25 -1.24 -12.49
CA CYS A 21 -11.27 -1.15 -11.46
C CYS A 21 -10.87 -0.15 -10.36
N LEU A 22 -9.63 -0.22 -9.88
CA LEU A 22 -9.08 0.72 -8.90
C LEU A 22 -9.07 2.17 -9.43
N SER A 23 -8.71 2.37 -10.68
CA SER A 23 -8.68 3.68 -11.32
C SER A 23 -10.09 4.23 -11.60
N ASN A 24 -11.05 3.37 -11.95
CA ASN A 24 -12.44 3.73 -12.23
C ASN A 24 -13.27 3.93 -10.95
N ALA A 25 -12.97 3.27 -9.85
CA ALA A 25 -13.60 3.51 -8.54
C ALA A 25 -13.55 5.00 -8.15
N LYS A 26 -12.62 5.76 -8.74
CA LYS A 26 -12.48 7.21 -8.61
C LYS A 26 -13.53 8.02 -9.38
N ALA A 27 -13.94 7.58 -10.57
CA ALA A 27 -14.93 8.30 -11.37
C ALA A 27 -16.31 8.30 -10.69
N GLN A 28 -16.53 7.37 -9.77
CA GLN A 28 -17.80 7.17 -9.06
C GLN A 28 -17.87 7.89 -7.71
N SER A 29 -16.74 8.26 -7.11
CA SER A 29 -16.69 9.06 -5.86
C SER A 29 -16.60 10.56 -6.15
N ALA A 30 -17.57 11.07 -6.91
CA ALA A 30 -17.95 12.46 -7.17
C ALA A 30 -16.86 13.58 -7.10
N ASN A 31 -16.69 14.32 -8.19
CA ASN A 31 -16.28 15.74 -8.26
C ASN A 31 -14.92 16.19 -7.72
N PHE A 32 -13.85 15.38 -7.79
CA PHE A 32 -12.51 15.87 -7.47
C PHE A 32 -11.74 16.31 -8.74
N PRO A 33 -11.35 17.61 -8.85
CA PRO A 33 -10.86 18.19 -10.11
C PRO A 33 -9.39 17.91 -10.47
N PHE A 34 -8.63 17.13 -9.70
CA PHE A 34 -7.20 16.93 -9.93
C PHE A 34 -6.83 15.46 -10.05
N CYS A 35 -6.99 14.92 -11.25
CA CYS A 35 -6.57 13.56 -11.55
C CYS A 35 -5.95 13.46 -12.92
N THR A 36 -4.63 13.54 -12.96
CA THR A 36 -3.85 13.16 -14.13
C THR A 36 -3.72 11.64 -14.17
N ILE A 37 -4.23 11.00 -15.22
CA ILE A 37 -3.94 9.61 -15.53
C ILE A 37 -2.68 9.64 -16.39
N GLU A 38 -1.53 9.45 -15.78
CA GLU A 38 -0.35 9.05 -16.54
C GLU A 38 -0.48 7.57 -16.90
N PRO A 39 -0.01 7.13 -18.08
CA PRO A 39 -0.02 5.72 -18.43
C PRO A 39 0.65 4.89 -17.31
N ASN A 40 -0.11 3.97 -16.73
CA ASN A 40 0.32 3.06 -15.66
C ASN A 40 0.42 3.63 -14.23
N ILE A 41 -0.01 4.87 -13.96
CA ILE A 41 -0.10 5.42 -12.59
C ILE A 41 -1.55 5.84 -12.33
N GLY A 42 -2.18 5.23 -11.34
CA GLY A 42 -3.49 5.61 -10.83
C GLY A 42 -3.38 6.24 -9.44
N THR A 43 -3.94 7.45 -9.26
CA THR A 43 -4.16 7.99 -7.91
C THR A 43 -5.57 7.57 -7.49
N ILE A 44 -5.73 6.89 -6.39
CA ILE A 44 -7.00 6.37 -5.90
C ILE A 44 -7.35 6.97 -4.55
N SER A 45 -8.64 7.17 -4.29
CA SER A 45 -9.12 7.58 -2.96
C SER A 45 -9.14 6.38 -2.03
N VAL A 46 -8.73 6.58 -0.79
CA VAL A 46 -8.82 5.55 0.25
C VAL A 46 -10.24 5.60 0.85
N PRO A 47 -11.02 4.53 0.73
CA PRO A 47 -12.36 4.48 1.32
C PRO A 47 -12.27 4.54 2.85
N ASP A 48 -12.97 5.51 3.46
CA ASP A 48 -13.01 5.68 4.91
C ASP A 48 -14.40 6.17 5.33
N SER A 49 -15.20 5.27 5.90
CA SER A 49 -16.56 5.56 6.37
C SER A 49 -16.59 6.61 7.50
N ARG A 50 -15.46 6.83 8.18
CA ARG A 50 -15.34 7.88 9.19
C ARG A 50 -15.46 9.27 8.59
N LEU A 51 -14.97 9.46 7.37
CA LEU A 51 -15.05 10.73 6.64
C LEU A 51 -16.50 11.09 6.30
N GLU A 52 -17.29 10.12 5.82
CA GLU A 52 -18.72 10.28 5.55
C GLU A 52 -19.52 10.64 6.82
N LYS A 53 -19.17 9.98 7.93
CA LYS A 53 -19.79 10.27 9.23
C LYS A 53 -19.47 11.70 9.71
N LEU A 54 -18.24 12.14 9.54
CA LEU A 54 -17.84 13.51 9.87
C LEU A 54 -18.52 14.53 8.97
N GLU A 55 -18.69 14.25 7.68
CA GLU A 55 -19.46 15.07 6.74
C GLU A 55 -20.89 15.31 7.25
N GLY A 56 -21.58 14.23 7.63
CA GLY A 56 -22.95 14.31 8.14
C GLY A 56 -23.08 15.09 9.46
N LEU A 57 -22.04 15.12 10.31
CA LEU A 57 -22.05 15.84 11.59
C LEU A 57 -21.65 17.30 11.45
N VAL A 58 -20.66 17.60 10.61
CA VAL A 58 -20.07 18.94 10.47
C VAL A 58 -20.78 19.75 9.39
N ASN A 59 -21.36 19.07 8.37
CA ASN A 59 -21.98 19.66 7.18
C ASN A 59 -21.08 20.70 6.48
N PRO A 60 -19.86 20.32 6.07
CA PRO A 60 -18.85 21.22 5.51
C PRO A 60 -19.18 21.63 4.08
N GLU A 61 -18.55 22.72 3.60
CA GLU A 61 -18.65 23.12 2.19
C GLU A 61 -18.00 22.10 1.24
N ARG A 62 -16.99 21.35 1.72
CA ARG A 62 -16.29 20.30 0.95
C ARG A 62 -15.69 19.22 1.83
N VAL A 63 -15.58 18.02 1.25
CA VAL A 63 -14.95 16.85 1.86
C VAL A 63 -13.79 16.40 0.99
N ILE A 64 -12.63 16.12 1.59
CA ILE A 64 -11.43 15.70 0.86
C ILE A 64 -10.92 14.39 1.47
N PRO A 65 -11.04 13.25 0.76
CA PRO A 65 -10.47 11.99 1.19
C PRO A 65 -8.95 11.98 1.05
N THR A 66 -8.31 11.06 1.72
CA THR A 66 -6.91 10.74 1.45
C THR A 66 -6.77 9.93 0.16
N THR A 67 -5.57 9.97 -0.43
CA THR A 67 -5.28 9.27 -1.68
C THR A 67 -3.96 8.52 -1.61
N MET A 68 -3.84 7.45 -2.39
CA MET A 68 -2.59 6.73 -2.61
C MET A 68 -2.35 6.53 -4.12
N GLU A 69 -1.11 6.27 -4.50
CA GLU A 69 -0.75 5.96 -5.88
C GLU A 69 -0.60 4.45 -6.08
N ILE A 70 -1.19 3.95 -7.17
CA ILE A 70 -0.99 2.57 -7.62
C ILE A 70 -0.37 2.60 -9.01
N LEU A 71 0.67 1.78 -9.21
CA LEU A 71 1.34 1.60 -10.48
C LEU A 71 0.97 0.23 -11.06
N ASP A 72 0.40 0.20 -12.29
CA ASP A 72 0.33 -1.03 -13.08
C ASP A 72 1.70 -1.28 -13.71
N ILE A 73 2.40 -2.25 -13.17
CA ILE A 73 3.72 -2.63 -13.68
C ILE A 73 3.51 -3.77 -14.67
N ALA A 74 3.90 -3.55 -15.93
CA ALA A 74 3.75 -4.52 -17.01
C ALA A 74 4.23 -5.92 -16.59
N GLY A 75 3.51 -6.98 -17.03
CA GLY A 75 3.77 -8.34 -16.56
C GLY A 75 5.22 -8.79 -16.71
N LEU A 76 5.77 -9.34 -15.66
CA LEU A 76 7.09 -9.98 -15.68
C LEU A 76 7.00 -11.27 -16.49
N VAL A 77 8.01 -11.51 -17.30
CA VAL A 77 8.22 -12.80 -17.96
C VAL A 77 9.54 -13.39 -17.46
N LYS A 78 9.62 -14.70 -17.42
CA LYS A 78 10.83 -15.44 -17.03
C LYS A 78 12.06 -14.95 -17.82
N GLY A 79 13.16 -14.67 -17.11
CA GLY A 79 14.40 -14.14 -17.71
C GLY A 79 14.48 -12.63 -17.79
N ALA A 80 13.57 -11.90 -17.15
CA ALA A 80 13.58 -10.44 -17.13
C ALA A 80 14.81 -9.84 -16.46
N SER A 81 15.39 -10.52 -15.47
CA SER A 81 16.61 -10.11 -14.78
C SER A 81 17.87 -10.19 -15.68
N LYS A 82 17.85 -11.07 -16.68
CA LYS A 82 18.95 -11.28 -17.64
C LYS A 82 18.77 -10.56 -18.97
N GLY A 83 17.55 -9.99 -19.20
CA GLY A 83 17.16 -9.39 -20.47
C GLY A 83 17.60 -7.94 -20.61
N GLU A 84 17.98 -7.54 -21.84
CA GLU A 84 18.10 -6.16 -22.25
C GLU A 84 16.67 -5.59 -22.53
N GLY A 85 16.37 -4.38 -22.06
CA GLY A 85 15.16 -3.66 -22.44
C GLY A 85 13.99 -3.72 -21.47
N LEU A 86 12.88 -4.41 -21.80
CA LEU A 86 11.62 -4.36 -21.05
C LEU A 86 11.72 -4.89 -19.61
N GLY A 87 12.52 -5.95 -19.36
CA GLY A 87 12.68 -6.51 -18.02
C GLY A 87 13.39 -5.54 -17.06
N ASN A 88 14.44 -4.85 -17.50
CA ASN A 88 15.11 -3.85 -16.69
C ASN A 88 14.21 -2.63 -16.37
N LYS A 89 13.35 -2.22 -17.32
CA LYS A 89 12.38 -1.14 -17.11
C LYS A 89 11.32 -1.55 -16.06
N PHE A 90 10.85 -2.79 -16.14
CA PHE A 90 9.94 -3.38 -15.16
C PHE A 90 10.53 -3.33 -13.75
N LEU A 91 11.75 -3.83 -13.58
CA LEU A 91 12.43 -3.86 -12.27
C LEU A 91 12.76 -2.44 -11.74
N ALA A 92 13.02 -1.48 -12.63
CA ALA A 92 13.18 -0.08 -12.26
C ALA A 92 11.86 0.50 -11.71
N ASN A 93 10.73 0.23 -12.36
CA ASN A 93 9.42 0.69 -11.90
C ASN A 93 9.07 0.12 -10.52
N ILE A 94 9.36 -1.17 -10.25
CA ILE A 94 9.14 -1.75 -8.91
C ILE A 94 10.03 -1.03 -7.86
N ARG A 95 11.25 -0.65 -8.20
CA ARG A 95 12.11 0.08 -7.26
C ARG A 95 11.54 1.40 -6.80
N GLU A 96 10.75 2.06 -7.63
CA GLU A 96 10.12 3.34 -7.31
C GLU A 96 8.87 3.19 -6.43
N THR A 97 8.41 1.96 -6.16
CA THR A 97 7.26 1.71 -5.28
C THR A 97 7.71 1.48 -3.84
N ASP A 98 6.79 1.67 -2.89
CA ASP A 98 7.01 1.45 -1.46
C ASP A 98 6.55 0.06 -1.00
N ALA A 99 5.58 -0.53 -1.70
CA ALA A 99 5.07 -1.88 -1.45
C ALA A 99 4.70 -2.60 -2.75
N ILE A 100 4.54 -3.91 -2.70
CA ILE A 100 4.22 -4.78 -3.82
C ILE A 100 2.87 -5.47 -3.59
N LEU A 101 1.96 -5.34 -4.56
CA LEU A 101 0.73 -6.10 -4.66
C LEU A 101 0.95 -7.23 -5.69
N HIS A 102 1.22 -8.43 -5.21
CA HIS A 102 1.53 -9.57 -6.07
C HIS A 102 0.26 -10.31 -6.45
N VAL A 103 -0.22 -10.11 -7.67
CA VAL A 103 -1.46 -10.72 -8.19
C VAL A 103 -1.16 -12.14 -8.70
N LEU A 104 -1.88 -13.11 -8.16
CA LEU A 104 -1.80 -14.51 -8.51
C LEU A 104 -3.11 -14.98 -9.13
N ARG A 105 -3.05 -15.76 -10.19
CA ARG A 105 -4.22 -16.38 -10.81
C ARG A 105 -4.62 -17.62 -10.04
N CYS A 106 -5.77 -17.57 -9.39
CA CYS A 106 -6.35 -18.64 -8.59
C CYS A 106 -7.71 -19.12 -9.16
N PHE A 107 -7.87 -19.12 -10.49
CA PHE A 107 -9.06 -19.59 -11.19
C PHE A 107 -8.68 -20.29 -12.49
N GLU A 108 -9.52 -21.21 -12.93
CA GLU A 108 -9.42 -21.87 -14.23
C GLU A 108 -10.40 -21.23 -15.21
N ASP A 109 -9.94 -20.86 -16.40
CA ASP A 109 -10.76 -20.40 -17.52
C ASP A 109 -10.09 -20.85 -18.83
N GLY A 110 -10.78 -21.72 -19.57
CA GLY A 110 -10.27 -22.27 -20.83
C GLY A 110 -10.11 -21.24 -21.96
N ASN A 111 -10.73 -20.06 -21.83
CA ASN A 111 -10.61 -18.96 -22.79
C ASN A 111 -9.42 -18.05 -22.51
N ILE A 112 -8.84 -18.13 -21.31
CA ILE A 112 -7.70 -17.30 -20.90
C ILE A 112 -6.44 -18.18 -20.88
N ILE A 113 -5.57 -17.98 -21.85
CA ILE A 113 -4.32 -18.74 -21.96
C ILE A 113 -3.40 -18.41 -20.77
N HIS A 114 -2.89 -19.45 -20.10
CA HIS A 114 -1.81 -19.31 -19.13
C HIS A 114 -0.44 -19.40 -19.81
N VAL A 115 0.53 -18.60 -19.42
CA VAL A 115 1.87 -18.55 -20.04
C VAL A 115 2.56 -19.91 -20.01
N ASP A 116 2.41 -20.65 -18.90
CA ASP A 116 3.01 -21.99 -18.70
C ASP A 116 2.00 -23.15 -18.95
N GLY A 117 0.84 -22.87 -19.57
CA GLY A 117 -0.13 -23.88 -20.01
C GLY A 117 -1.05 -24.46 -18.92
N SER A 118 -0.78 -24.20 -17.63
CA SER A 118 -1.62 -24.62 -16.49
C SER A 118 -1.63 -23.56 -15.39
N VAL A 119 -2.71 -23.49 -14.63
CA VAL A 119 -2.82 -22.61 -13.47
C VAL A 119 -2.07 -23.25 -12.30
N ASP A 120 -1.09 -22.54 -11.78
CA ASP A 120 -0.32 -22.92 -10.59
C ASP A 120 0.22 -21.66 -9.91
N PRO A 121 -0.52 -21.09 -8.94
CA PRO A 121 -0.13 -19.84 -8.28
C PRO A 121 1.18 -19.93 -7.51
N MET A 122 1.57 -21.12 -7.07
CA MET A 122 2.83 -21.30 -6.34
C MET A 122 4.03 -21.23 -7.27
N ARG A 123 3.98 -21.90 -8.41
CA ARG A 123 4.98 -21.78 -9.48
C ARG A 123 5.07 -20.33 -9.97
N ASP A 124 3.94 -19.67 -10.15
CA ASP A 124 3.86 -18.30 -10.65
C ASP A 124 4.49 -17.31 -9.66
N LYS A 125 4.23 -17.50 -8.34
CA LYS A 125 4.90 -16.77 -7.25
C LYS A 125 6.41 -16.96 -7.30
N GLU A 126 6.86 -18.21 -7.39
CA GLU A 126 8.29 -18.55 -7.39
C GLU A 126 9.04 -17.93 -8.56
N ILE A 127 8.44 -17.91 -9.76
CA ILE A 127 9.01 -17.26 -10.95
C ILE A 127 9.28 -15.77 -10.67
N ILE A 128 8.31 -15.07 -10.10
CA ILE A 128 8.45 -13.64 -9.77
C ILE A 128 9.52 -13.46 -8.69
N ASP A 129 9.47 -14.22 -7.61
CA ASP A 129 10.40 -14.12 -6.50
C ASP A 129 11.86 -14.31 -6.95
N ILE A 130 12.13 -15.31 -7.78
CA ILE A 130 13.46 -15.56 -8.34
C ILE A 130 13.96 -14.36 -9.15
N GLU A 131 13.13 -13.78 -10.02
CA GLU A 131 13.54 -12.63 -10.83
C GLU A 131 13.86 -11.39 -9.98
N LEU A 132 13.08 -11.15 -8.91
CA LEU A 132 13.34 -10.05 -7.97
C LEU A 132 14.60 -10.29 -7.14
N GLN A 133 14.81 -11.52 -6.66
CA GLN A 133 15.99 -11.93 -5.90
C GLN A 133 17.27 -11.83 -6.72
N LEU A 134 17.26 -12.29 -7.97
CA LEU A 134 18.40 -12.18 -8.87
C LEU A 134 18.80 -10.72 -9.13
N LYS A 135 17.80 -9.83 -9.23
CA LYS A 135 18.06 -8.40 -9.41
C LYS A 135 18.65 -7.74 -8.18
N ASP A 136 18.18 -8.13 -7.02
CA ASP A 136 18.72 -7.64 -5.75
C ASP A 136 20.14 -8.19 -5.52
N LEU A 137 20.39 -9.47 -5.84
CA LEU A 137 21.71 -10.08 -5.78
C LEU A 137 22.73 -9.29 -6.61
N GLU A 138 22.39 -8.95 -7.87
CA GLU A 138 23.23 -8.09 -8.73
C GLU A 138 23.53 -6.74 -8.06
N SER A 139 22.56 -6.14 -7.40
CA SER A 139 22.70 -4.85 -6.74
C SER A 139 23.60 -4.93 -5.50
N VAL A 140 23.42 -5.97 -4.69
CA VAL A 140 24.23 -6.24 -3.50
C VAL A 140 25.69 -6.54 -3.86
N GLU A 141 25.95 -7.35 -4.88
CA GLU A 141 27.30 -7.65 -5.36
C GLU A 141 28.06 -6.38 -5.83
N LYS A 142 27.35 -5.50 -6.57
CA LYS A 142 27.90 -4.19 -6.95
C LYS A 142 28.23 -3.33 -5.73
N LYS A 143 27.37 -3.33 -4.70
CA LYS A 143 27.60 -2.59 -3.45
C LYS A 143 28.82 -3.15 -2.71
N ILE A 144 28.96 -4.47 -2.55
CA ILE A 144 30.14 -5.13 -1.95
C ILE A 144 31.42 -4.71 -2.69
N THR A 145 31.39 -4.75 -4.03
CA THR A 145 32.52 -4.34 -4.85
C THR A 145 32.92 -2.88 -4.62
N SER A 146 31.95 -1.98 -4.48
CA SER A 146 32.20 -0.56 -4.20
C SER A 146 32.73 -0.33 -2.79
N LEU A 147 32.14 -0.98 -1.79
CA LEU A 147 32.53 -0.87 -0.37
C LEU A 147 33.95 -1.40 -0.12
N SER A 148 34.38 -2.44 -0.83
CA SER A 148 35.72 -3.00 -0.71
C SER A 148 36.87 -1.99 -0.94
N ARG A 149 36.57 -0.92 -1.70
CA ARG A 149 37.54 0.18 -1.95
C ARG A 149 37.54 1.17 -0.78
N VAL A 150 36.37 1.46 -0.20
CA VAL A 150 36.21 2.41 0.90
C VAL A 150 36.76 1.82 2.20
N ILE A 151 36.56 0.54 2.45
CA ILE A 151 37.09 -0.17 3.63
C ILE A 151 38.61 -0.05 3.73
N LYS A 152 39.34 -0.06 2.60
CA LYS A 152 40.78 0.11 2.57
C LYS A 152 41.23 1.47 3.14
N SER A 153 40.37 2.47 3.22
CA SER A 153 40.66 3.76 3.83
C SER A 153 40.39 3.80 5.34
N GLY A 154 39.92 2.69 5.94
CA GLY A 154 39.68 2.57 7.38
C GLY A 154 38.32 3.07 7.85
N ASP A 155 37.36 3.24 6.95
CA ASP A 155 35.99 3.67 7.27
C ASP A 155 35.21 2.55 7.98
N LYS A 156 34.81 2.80 9.23
CA LYS A 156 34.10 1.82 10.07
C LYS A 156 32.65 1.61 9.64
N ASP A 157 32.00 2.62 9.10
CA ASP A 157 30.60 2.52 8.66
C ASP A 157 30.54 1.69 7.36
N ALA A 158 31.54 1.85 6.49
CA ALA A 158 31.70 1.00 5.30
C ALA A 158 31.93 -0.47 5.66
N VAL A 159 32.60 -0.79 6.78
CA VAL A 159 32.74 -2.17 7.25
C VAL A 159 31.38 -2.75 7.66
N LYS A 160 30.59 -2.03 8.45
CA LYS A 160 29.24 -2.47 8.86
C LYS A 160 28.31 -2.68 7.64
N GLU A 161 28.32 -1.73 6.69
CA GLU A 161 27.53 -1.87 5.47
C GLU A 161 27.96 -3.10 4.66
N ASN A 162 29.26 -3.40 4.60
CA ASN A 162 29.77 -4.55 3.87
C ASN A 162 29.40 -5.88 4.53
N ASP A 163 29.45 -5.96 5.87
CA ASP A 163 29.07 -7.16 6.61
C ASP A 163 27.57 -7.44 6.40
N LEU A 164 26.73 -6.41 6.43
CA LEU A 164 25.31 -6.53 6.07
C LEU A 164 25.16 -6.97 4.61
N ALA A 165 25.87 -6.36 3.67
CA ALA A 165 25.78 -6.71 2.25
C ALA A 165 26.13 -8.20 2.00
N ILE A 166 27.12 -8.74 2.71
CA ILE A 166 27.47 -10.16 2.65
C ILE A 166 26.32 -11.02 3.18
N LYS A 167 25.73 -10.66 4.32
CA LYS A 167 24.57 -11.36 4.90
C LYS A 167 23.38 -11.36 3.94
N LEU A 168 23.09 -10.22 3.30
CA LEU A 168 22.03 -10.10 2.31
C LEU A 168 22.29 -10.96 1.07
N ARG A 169 23.52 -10.95 0.54
CA ARG A 169 23.93 -11.80 -0.58
C ARG A 169 23.71 -13.28 -0.26
N ASP A 170 24.21 -13.73 0.89
CA ASP A 170 24.16 -15.14 1.29
C ASP A 170 22.69 -15.61 1.45
N GLY A 171 21.80 -14.75 1.94
CA GLY A 171 20.35 -15.02 2.00
C GLY A 171 19.72 -15.09 0.61
N LEU A 172 20.02 -14.15 -0.28
CA LEU A 172 19.50 -14.13 -1.65
C LEU A 172 19.98 -15.34 -2.46
N GLU A 173 21.25 -15.78 -2.30
CA GLU A 173 21.79 -16.99 -2.92
C GLU A 173 21.08 -18.28 -2.45
N GLN A 174 20.53 -18.27 -1.22
CA GLN A 174 19.69 -19.36 -0.69
C GLN A 174 18.23 -19.28 -1.14
N GLY A 175 17.87 -18.29 -1.98
CA GLY A 175 16.50 -18.09 -2.44
C GLY A 175 15.60 -17.41 -1.43
N LEU A 176 16.15 -16.71 -0.42
CA LEU A 176 15.37 -15.96 0.56
C LEU A 176 15.24 -14.50 0.12
N SER A 177 14.02 -13.97 0.21
CA SER A 177 13.79 -12.53 0.06
C SER A 177 14.37 -11.77 1.26
N VAL A 178 14.87 -10.55 1.06
CA VAL A 178 15.51 -9.76 2.13
C VAL A 178 14.55 -9.52 3.30
N ARG A 179 13.24 -9.34 3.05
CA ARG A 179 12.21 -9.18 4.08
C ARG A 179 12.03 -10.42 4.99
N ALA A 180 12.49 -11.59 4.53
CA ALA A 180 12.42 -12.85 5.30
C ALA A 180 13.69 -13.15 6.10
N LEU A 181 14.73 -12.31 5.99
CA LEU A 181 15.96 -12.47 6.74
C LEU A 181 15.82 -11.99 8.18
N ASP A 182 16.43 -12.70 9.11
CA ASP A 182 16.54 -12.27 10.50
C ASP A 182 17.56 -11.14 10.63
N LEU A 183 17.07 -9.90 10.67
CA LEU A 183 17.85 -8.67 10.76
C LEU A 183 17.56 -7.97 12.09
N ASN A 184 18.61 -7.51 12.77
CA ASN A 184 18.47 -6.66 13.94
C ASN A 184 18.03 -5.23 13.54
N ASP A 185 17.72 -4.37 14.51
CA ASP A 185 17.16 -3.04 14.24
C ASP A 185 18.13 -2.11 13.51
N GLU A 186 19.44 -2.20 13.81
CA GLU A 186 20.49 -1.43 13.10
C GLU A 186 20.60 -1.90 11.65
N GLU A 187 20.55 -3.21 11.39
CA GLU A 187 20.57 -3.80 10.06
C GLU A 187 19.31 -3.42 9.26
N LYS A 188 18.13 -3.39 9.89
CA LYS A 188 16.88 -2.95 9.24
C LYS A 188 16.96 -1.49 8.78
N GLU A 189 17.51 -0.60 9.60
CA GLU A 189 17.75 0.79 9.18
C GLU A 189 18.71 0.87 7.99
N LEU A 190 19.82 0.15 8.04
CA LEU A 190 20.83 0.15 6.98
C LEU A 190 20.29 -0.42 5.66
N VAL A 191 19.43 -1.45 5.67
CA VAL A 191 18.83 -2.06 4.48
C VAL A 191 18.11 -1.03 3.62
N HIS A 192 17.49 -0.01 4.20
CA HIS A 192 16.83 1.05 3.43
C HIS A 192 17.78 1.75 2.45
N SER A 193 19.07 1.89 2.81
CA SER A 193 20.09 2.51 1.95
C SER A 193 20.42 1.69 0.70
N PHE A 194 20.12 0.39 0.71
CA PHE A 194 20.37 -0.51 -0.43
C PHE A 194 19.28 -0.45 -1.49
N ASN A 195 18.09 0.07 -1.15
CA ASN A 195 16.92 0.17 -2.04
C ASN A 195 16.60 -1.15 -2.76
N LEU A 196 16.52 -2.24 -2.00
CA LEU A 196 16.29 -3.59 -2.53
C LEU A 196 14.80 -3.83 -2.72
N ILE A 197 14.47 -4.53 -3.81
CA ILE A 197 13.08 -4.84 -4.19
C ILE A 197 12.49 -5.86 -3.22
N THR A 198 13.25 -6.90 -2.87
CA THR A 198 12.79 -7.98 -1.98
C THR A 198 12.77 -7.60 -0.50
N ALA A 199 13.24 -6.39 -0.15
CA ALA A 199 13.09 -5.81 1.18
C ALA A 199 11.71 -5.15 1.38
N LYS A 200 11.00 -4.83 0.28
CA LYS A 200 9.70 -4.14 0.34
C LYS A 200 8.63 -5.06 0.91
N PRO A 201 7.64 -4.50 1.66
CA PRO A 201 6.47 -5.26 2.08
C PRO A 201 5.69 -5.77 0.86
N VAL A 202 5.11 -6.96 0.99
CA VAL A 202 4.34 -7.61 -0.07
C VAL A 202 2.98 -8.06 0.47
N MET A 203 1.96 -7.94 -0.35
CA MET A 203 0.65 -8.56 -0.17
C MET A 203 0.34 -9.42 -1.37
N TYR A 204 -0.18 -10.62 -1.16
CA TYR A 204 -0.60 -11.52 -2.23
C TYR A 204 -2.09 -11.33 -2.52
N VAL A 205 -2.40 -11.03 -3.78
CA VAL A 205 -3.76 -10.81 -4.26
C VAL A 205 -4.18 -12.01 -5.09
N CYS A 206 -4.94 -12.92 -4.50
CA CYS A 206 -5.46 -14.10 -5.16
C CYS A 206 -6.69 -13.74 -5.99
N ASN A 207 -6.54 -13.64 -7.31
CA ASN A 207 -7.64 -13.42 -8.22
C ASN A 207 -8.35 -14.74 -8.49
N VAL A 208 -9.63 -14.82 -8.11
CA VAL A 208 -10.48 -16.00 -8.16
C VAL A 208 -11.67 -15.81 -9.11
N ASP A 209 -12.37 -16.92 -9.40
CA ASP A 209 -13.68 -16.89 -10.04
C ASP A 209 -14.79 -16.46 -9.06
N GLU A 210 -15.99 -16.25 -9.60
CA GLU A 210 -17.17 -15.81 -8.85
C GLU A 210 -17.55 -16.77 -7.72
N ALA A 211 -17.49 -18.07 -7.96
CA ALA A 211 -17.85 -19.08 -6.97
C ALA A 211 -16.90 -19.13 -5.77
N SER A 212 -15.70 -18.60 -5.92
CA SER A 212 -14.62 -18.63 -4.93
C SER A 212 -14.39 -17.30 -4.21
N VAL A 213 -15.13 -16.23 -4.55
CA VAL A 213 -14.84 -14.86 -4.06
C VAL A 213 -15.01 -14.69 -2.57
N GLN A 214 -15.93 -15.43 -1.94
CA GLN A 214 -16.18 -15.36 -0.50
C GLN A 214 -15.15 -16.15 0.30
N ASN A 215 -14.94 -17.42 -0.05
CA ASN A 215 -14.23 -18.38 0.77
C ASN A 215 -12.84 -18.76 0.23
N GLY A 216 -12.55 -18.38 -1.00
CA GLY A 216 -11.38 -18.85 -1.73
C GLY A 216 -11.58 -20.27 -2.27
N ASN A 217 -10.50 -20.91 -2.69
CA ASN A 217 -10.44 -22.25 -3.22
C ASN A 217 -9.11 -22.92 -2.87
N HIS A 218 -8.87 -24.12 -3.35
CA HIS A 218 -7.64 -24.87 -3.08
C HIS A 218 -6.36 -24.14 -3.52
N PHE A 219 -6.42 -23.30 -4.55
CA PHE A 219 -5.28 -22.45 -4.96
C PHE A 219 -4.96 -21.39 -3.90
N VAL A 220 -6.00 -20.74 -3.38
CA VAL A 220 -5.86 -19.74 -2.30
C VAL A 220 -5.30 -20.39 -1.05
N ASP A 221 -5.76 -21.60 -0.69
CA ASP A 221 -5.28 -22.33 0.48
C ASP A 221 -3.80 -22.70 0.32
N ALA A 222 -3.37 -23.10 -0.87
CA ALA A 222 -1.96 -23.35 -1.17
C ALA A 222 -1.10 -22.09 -1.00
N VAL A 223 -1.57 -20.94 -1.47
CA VAL A 223 -0.88 -19.65 -1.30
C VAL A 223 -0.79 -19.30 0.19
N ARG A 224 -1.91 -19.36 0.93
CA ARG A 224 -1.93 -19.06 2.38
C ARG A 224 -0.94 -19.93 3.17
N ALA A 225 -0.90 -21.22 2.85
CA ALA A 225 0.01 -22.17 3.50
C ALA A 225 1.49 -21.81 3.23
N ALA A 226 1.82 -21.44 1.99
CA ALA A 226 3.19 -21.15 1.57
C ALA A 226 3.73 -19.82 2.10
N VAL A 227 2.87 -18.81 2.28
CA VAL A 227 3.30 -17.47 2.74
C VAL A 227 3.11 -17.25 4.23
N LYS A 228 2.67 -18.28 4.96
CA LYS A 228 2.39 -18.21 6.40
C LYS A 228 3.59 -17.67 7.20
N ASP A 229 4.78 -18.15 6.88
CA ASP A 229 6.01 -17.79 7.59
C ASP A 229 6.58 -16.44 7.12
N GLU A 230 6.09 -15.90 6.00
CA GLU A 230 6.44 -14.56 5.52
C GLU A 230 5.68 -13.45 6.28
N GLY A 231 4.62 -13.77 7.01
CA GLY A 231 3.73 -12.80 7.65
C GLY A 231 2.98 -11.92 6.66
N ALA A 232 2.95 -12.29 5.39
CA ALA A 232 2.32 -11.53 4.33
C ALA A 232 0.80 -11.75 4.30
N GLU A 233 0.05 -10.69 4.08
CA GLU A 233 -1.40 -10.75 3.90
C GLU A 233 -1.77 -11.43 2.57
N VAL A 234 -2.84 -12.25 2.58
CA VAL A 234 -3.43 -12.87 1.40
C VAL A 234 -4.85 -12.39 1.25
N LEU A 235 -5.09 -11.56 0.23
CA LEU A 235 -6.40 -11.04 -0.11
C LEU A 235 -7.02 -11.84 -1.25
N VAL A 236 -8.31 -12.21 -1.12
CA VAL A 236 -9.10 -12.85 -2.18
C VAL A 236 -9.94 -11.81 -2.87
N ILE A 237 -9.88 -11.76 -4.21
CA ILE A 237 -10.64 -10.82 -5.04
C ILE A 237 -11.06 -11.47 -6.35
N GLY A 238 -12.24 -11.14 -6.86
CA GLY A 238 -12.71 -11.53 -8.19
C GLY A 238 -12.56 -10.35 -9.17
N ALA A 239 -11.47 -10.27 -9.91
CA ALA A 239 -11.24 -9.13 -10.80
C ALA A 239 -12.35 -8.92 -11.84
N LYS A 240 -13.02 -9.99 -12.28
CA LYS A 240 -14.18 -9.92 -13.17
C LYS A 240 -15.37 -9.30 -12.46
N ILE A 241 -15.67 -9.72 -11.23
CA ILE A 241 -16.74 -9.15 -10.40
C ILE A 241 -16.52 -7.65 -10.19
N GLU A 242 -15.28 -7.25 -9.86
CA GLU A 242 -14.95 -5.83 -9.69
C GLU A 242 -15.18 -5.03 -10.97
N ALA A 243 -14.87 -5.61 -12.14
CA ALA A 243 -15.16 -4.98 -13.42
C ALA A 243 -16.68 -4.84 -13.65
N ASP A 244 -17.46 -5.88 -13.37
CA ASP A 244 -18.91 -5.85 -13.49
C ASP A 244 -19.53 -4.80 -12.55
N ILE A 245 -19.05 -4.68 -11.28
CA ILE A 245 -19.46 -3.64 -10.33
C ILE A 245 -19.17 -2.23 -10.87
N THR A 246 -18.03 -2.04 -11.54
CA THR A 246 -17.67 -0.71 -12.08
C THR A 246 -18.53 -0.28 -13.27
N GLU A 247 -19.22 -1.20 -13.95
CA GLU A 247 -20.14 -0.90 -15.03
C GLU A 247 -21.54 -0.49 -14.55
N LEU A 248 -21.89 -0.77 -13.27
CA LEU A 248 -23.17 -0.39 -12.68
C LEU A 248 -23.21 1.12 -12.38
N GLU A 249 -24.31 1.78 -12.82
CA GLU A 249 -24.39 3.23 -12.76
C GLU A 249 -24.82 3.73 -11.38
N THR A 250 -25.76 3.03 -10.72
CA THR A 250 -26.37 3.48 -9.48
C THR A 250 -25.83 2.77 -8.24
N TYR A 251 -25.93 3.44 -7.09
CA TYR A 251 -25.59 2.83 -5.80
C TYR A 251 -26.46 1.60 -5.50
N ASP A 252 -27.76 1.69 -5.78
CA ASP A 252 -28.72 0.61 -5.50
C ASP A 252 -28.42 -0.65 -6.34
N GLU A 253 -28.06 -0.49 -7.62
CA GLU A 253 -27.67 -1.61 -8.47
C GLU A 253 -26.43 -2.31 -7.93
N ARG A 254 -25.43 -1.54 -7.48
CA ARG A 254 -24.20 -2.10 -6.88
C ARG A 254 -24.50 -2.85 -5.59
N GLN A 255 -25.35 -2.27 -4.74
CA GLN A 255 -25.73 -2.92 -3.49
C GLN A 255 -26.47 -4.22 -3.74
N MET A 256 -27.43 -4.23 -4.68
CA MET A 256 -28.14 -5.45 -5.08
C MET A 256 -27.18 -6.53 -5.61
N PHE A 257 -26.20 -6.14 -6.42
CA PHE A 257 -25.21 -7.07 -6.96
C PHE A 257 -24.28 -7.65 -5.87
N LEU A 258 -23.87 -6.81 -4.91
CA LEU A 258 -23.08 -7.25 -3.76
C LEU A 258 -23.89 -8.19 -2.87
N ASP A 259 -25.16 -7.87 -2.60
CA ASP A 259 -26.08 -8.70 -1.79
C ASP A 259 -26.32 -10.07 -2.45
N GLU A 260 -26.42 -10.14 -3.79
CA GLU A 260 -26.56 -11.41 -4.54
C GLU A 260 -25.32 -12.30 -4.37
N LEU A 261 -24.15 -11.71 -4.25
CA LEU A 261 -22.87 -12.41 -4.02
C LEU A 261 -22.53 -12.58 -2.54
N ASP A 262 -23.41 -12.12 -1.63
CA ASP A 262 -23.19 -12.14 -0.17
C ASP A 262 -21.86 -11.43 0.18
N LEU A 263 -21.62 -10.27 -0.41
CA LEU A 263 -20.45 -9.42 -0.19
C LEU A 263 -20.89 -8.11 0.49
N ASP A 264 -20.24 -7.72 1.58
CA ASP A 264 -20.51 -6.47 2.28
C ASP A 264 -20.08 -5.23 1.51
N GLU A 265 -19.03 -5.37 0.67
CA GLU A 265 -18.43 -4.27 -0.09
C GLU A 265 -17.61 -4.78 -1.29
N PRO A 266 -17.28 -3.92 -2.26
CA PRO A 266 -16.36 -4.26 -3.34
C PRO A 266 -14.98 -4.70 -2.82
N GLY A 267 -14.39 -5.73 -3.42
CA GLY A 267 -13.07 -6.23 -3.05
C GLY A 267 -11.97 -5.20 -3.28
N VAL A 268 -12.13 -4.29 -4.25
CA VAL A 268 -11.21 -3.16 -4.46
C VAL A 268 -11.12 -2.24 -3.24
N ASN A 269 -12.19 -2.03 -2.48
CA ASN A 269 -12.15 -1.23 -1.26
C ASN A 269 -11.31 -1.92 -0.18
N ARG A 270 -11.46 -3.24 -0.02
CA ARG A 270 -10.60 -4.05 0.87
C ARG A 270 -9.15 -4.00 0.42
N LEU A 271 -8.88 -4.15 -0.88
CA LEU A 271 -7.54 -4.06 -1.46
C LEU A 271 -6.86 -2.72 -1.14
N ILE A 272 -7.59 -1.61 -1.31
CA ILE A 272 -7.06 -0.27 -1.03
C ILE A 272 -6.71 -0.13 0.46
N ARG A 273 -7.60 -0.55 1.37
CA ARG A 273 -7.33 -0.47 2.82
C ARG A 273 -6.18 -1.38 3.26
N SER A 274 -6.12 -2.61 2.74
CA SER A 274 -5.00 -3.52 3.02
C SER A 274 -3.67 -2.96 2.49
N ALA A 275 -3.65 -2.38 1.29
CA ALA A 275 -2.46 -1.72 0.74
C ALA A 275 -2.03 -0.50 1.58
N TYR A 276 -2.99 0.26 2.10
CA TYR A 276 -2.75 1.39 3.00
C TYR A 276 -2.12 0.94 4.32
N SER A 277 -2.66 -0.13 4.91
CA SER A 277 -2.13 -0.75 6.13
C SER A 277 -0.75 -1.37 5.91
N LEU A 278 -0.52 -2.03 4.75
CA LEU A 278 0.77 -2.62 4.36
C LEU A 278 1.92 -1.59 4.37
N LEU A 279 1.60 -0.33 4.09
CA LEU A 279 2.54 0.79 4.10
C LEU A 279 2.71 1.43 5.48
N ASN A 280 2.11 0.86 6.54
CA ASN A 280 2.04 1.43 7.88
C ASN A 280 1.50 2.87 7.88
N LEU A 281 0.44 3.08 7.08
CA LEU A 281 -0.23 4.37 7.01
C LEU A 281 -1.43 4.41 7.95
N GLN A 282 -1.69 5.59 8.47
CA GLN A 282 -2.88 5.90 9.25
C GLN A 282 -3.42 7.26 8.87
N THR A 283 -4.66 7.52 9.26
CA THR A 283 -5.39 8.72 8.89
C THR A 283 -5.72 9.54 10.14
N TYR A 284 -5.43 10.83 10.11
CA TYR A 284 -6.06 11.79 11.01
C TYR A 284 -6.95 12.75 10.21
N PHE A 285 -7.86 13.42 10.88
CA PHE A 285 -8.82 14.33 10.26
C PHE A 285 -8.62 15.76 10.73
N THR A 286 -8.91 16.69 9.83
CA THR A 286 -9.24 18.07 10.20
C THR A 286 -10.72 18.29 9.89
N ALA A 287 -11.48 18.82 10.85
CA ALA A 287 -12.91 19.01 10.70
C ALA A 287 -13.29 20.47 10.99
N GLY A 288 -13.90 21.13 10.04
CA GLY A 288 -14.39 22.51 10.14
C GLY A 288 -15.45 22.81 9.11
N GLU A 289 -16.19 23.93 9.27
CA GLU A 289 -17.29 24.35 8.41
C GLU A 289 -16.90 24.45 6.91
N LYS A 290 -15.68 24.87 6.62
CA LYS A 290 -15.20 25.00 5.24
C LYS A 290 -14.76 23.67 4.63
N GLU A 291 -14.18 22.78 5.45
CA GLU A 291 -13.57 21.56 4.96
C GLU A 291 -13.52 20.50 6.06
N VAL A 292 -13.91 19.28 5.71
CA VAL A 292 -13.53 18.06 6.42
C VAL A 292 -12.55 17.31 5.52
N ARG A 293 -11.36 17.00 6.07
CA ARG A 293 -10.30 16.38 5.28
C ARG A 293 -9.59 15.27 6.04
N ALA A 294 -9.35 14.18 5.33
CA ALA A 294 -8.51 13.08 5.77
C ALA A 294 -7.04 13.31 5.33
N TRP A 295 -6.11 13.11 6.25
CA TRP A 295 -4.68 13.30 6.04
C TRP A 295 -3.92 12.00 6.29
N THR A 296 -3.10 11.59 5.33
CA THR A 296 -2.25 10.41 5.47
C THR A 296 -0.98 10.72 6.24
N ILE A 297 -0.70 9.92 7.24
CA ILE A 297 0.58 9.93 7.97
C ILE A 297 1.11 8.50 8.12
N LYS A 298 2.38 8.36 8.43
CA LYS A 298 2.94 7.07 8.86
C LYS A 298 2.63 6.85 10.34
N GLU A 299 2.40 5.61 10.71
CA GLU A 299 2.28 5.21 12.10
C GLU A 299 3.53 5.65 12.91
N GLY A 300 3.30 6.14 14.12
CA GLY A 300 4.37 6.65 14.97
C GLY A 300 4.78 8.11 14.75
N MET A 301 4.18 8.81 13.78
CA MET A 301 4.46 10.24 13.59
C MET A 301 3.96 11.08 14.76
N SER A 302 4.82 12.02 15.20
CA SER A 302 4.48 13.02 16.22
C SER A 302 3.58 14.13 15.66
N ALA A 303 2.90 14.86 16.53
CA ALA A 303 2.01 15.96 16.15
C ALA A 303 2.69 17.04 15.26
N PRO A 304 3.94 17.47 15.49
CA PRO A 304 4.64 18.37 14.57
C PRO A 304 4.83 17.76 13.17
N GLN A 305 5.23 16.49 13.09
CA GLN A 305 5.41 15.80 11.82
C GLN A 305 4.08 15.67 11.04
N ALA A 306 2.99 15.34 11.76
CA ALA A 306 1.65 15.29 11.17
C ALA A 306 1.20 16.68 10.69
N ALA A 307 1.48 17.75 11.43
CA ALA A 307 1.24 19.12 10.99
C ALA A 307 2.03 19.47 9.72
N GLY A 308 3.25 18.94 9.59
CA GLY A 308 4.13 19.08 8.44
C GLY A 308 3.55 18.50 7.15
N VAL A 309 2.68 17.48 7.25
CA VAL A 309 1.97 16.92 6.11
C VAL A 309 0.99 17.92 5.49
N ILE A 310 0.42 18.82 6.29
CA ILE A 310 -0.42 19.93 5.81
C ILE A 310 0.45 20.97 5.11
N HIS A 311 1.49 21.47 5.82
CA HIS A 311 2.45 22.42 5.30
C HIS A 311 3.72 22.43 6.17
N THR A 312 4.88 22.58 5.54
CA THR A 312 6.18 22.59 6.24
C THR A 312 6.28 23.69 7.31
N ASP A 313 5.60 24.81 7.15
CA ASP A 313 5.58 25.89 8.13
C ASP A 313 4.81 25.49 9.40
N PHE A 314 3.81 24.60 9.29
CA PHE A 314 3.08 24.08 10.45
C PHE A 314 3.98 23.22 11.34
N GLU A 315 4.88 22.45 10.75
CA GLU A 315 5.89 21.68 11.49
C GLU A 315 6.89 22.59 12.18
N LYS A 316 7.48 23.55 11.43
CA LYS A 316 8.51 24.46 11.94
C LYS A 316 7.98 25.38 13.04
N GLY A 317 6.79 25.92 12.83
CA GLY A 317 6.14 26.83 13.75
C GLY A 317 5.23 26.16 14.78
N PHE A 318 5.25 24.84 14.92
CA PHE A 318 4.34 24.09 15.78
C PHE A 318 4.39 24.57 17.24
N ILE A 319 3.21 24.88 17.79
CA ILE A 319 3.04 25.27 19.18
C ILE A 319 2.37 24.13 19.97
N ARG A 320 1.21 23.69 19.50
CA ARG A 320 0.40 22.63 20.13
C ARG A 320 -0.62 22.08 19.13
N ALA A 321 -1.14 20.88 19.42
CA ALA A 321 -2.29 20.30 18.73
C ALA A 321 -3.50 20.25 19.67
N GLU A 322 -4.66 20.61 19.17
CA GLU A 322 -5.94 20.40 19.83
C GLU A 322 -6.51 19.11 19.25
N VAL A 323 -6.72 18.09 20.10
CA VAL A 323 -7.03 16.72 19.68
C VAL A 323 -8.35 16.26 20.26
N MET A 324 -9.19 15.71 19.41
CA MET A 324 -10.42 15.00 19.77
C MET A 324 -10.34 13.59 19.20
N LYS A 325 -10.80 12.59 19.95
CA LYS A 325 -10.94 11.24 19.42
C LYS A 325 -12.18 11.14 18.53
N TYR A 326 -12.06 10.42 17.41
CA TYR A 326 -13.17 10.23 16.48
C TYR A 326 -14.44 9.69 17.17
N ASP A 327 -14.29 8.66 18.02
CA ASP A 327 -15.40 8.05 18.75
C ASP A 327 -16.10 9.04 19.69
N ASP A 328 -15.32 9.88 20.38
CA ASP A 328 -15.87 10.91 21.25
C ASP A 328 -16.61 12.00 20.47
N PHE A 329 -16.04 12.42 19.35
CA PHE A 329 -16.67 13.41 18.47
C PHE A 329 -17.99 12.91 17.89
N THR A 330 -18.01 11.67 17.40
CA THR A 330 -19.22 11.07 16.81
C THR A 330 -20.30 10.77 17.82
N ALA A 331 -19.93 10.37 19.04
CA ALA A 331 -20.88 10.12 20.14
C ALA A 331 -21.51 11.41 20.68
N LEU A 332 -20.74 12.52 20.71
CA LEU A 332 -21.20 13.81 21.25
C LEU A 332 -21.76 14.76 20.19
N GLY A 333 -21.46 14.51 18.91
CA GLY A 333 -22.04 15.19 17.77
C GLY A 333 -21.46 16.55 17.40
N SER A 334 -20.59 17.15 18.23
CA SER A 334 -19.94 18.43 17.92
C SER A 334 -18.69 18.69 18.75
N GLU A 335 -17.79 19.53 18.22
CA GLU A 335 -16.59 20.00 18.93
C GLU A 335 -16.93 20.68 20.27
N GLN A 336 -18.01 21.46 20.31
CA GLN A 336 -18.48 22.13 21.52
C GLN A 336 -18.82 21.10 22.62
N ALA A 337 -19.59 20.08 22.29
CA ALA A 337 -19.96 19.02 23.23
C ALA A 337 -18.73 18.22 23.72
N VAL A 338 -17.74 17.98 22.84
CA VAL A 338 -16.45 17.36 23.23
C VAL A 338 -15.70 18.25 24.23
N LYS A 339 -15.67 19.57 24.05
CA LYS A 339 -15.06 20.51 24.99
C LYS A 339 -15.77 20.51 26.35
N GLU A 340 -17.09 20.57 26.34
CA GLU A 340 -17.91 20.58 27.57
C GLU A 340 -17.79 19.24 28.34
N SER A 341 -17.58 18.14 27.66
CA SER A 341 -17.35 16.81 28.28
C SER A 341 -15.93 16.62 28.84
N GLY A 342 -15.00 17.56 28.59
CA GLY A 342 -13.61 17.46 29.04
C GLY A 342 -12.75 16.48 28.21
N LYS A 343 -13.24 16.03 27.03
CA LYS A 343 -12.55 15.10 26.15
C LYS A 343 -11.72 15.78 25.05
N PHE A 344 -11.80 17.10 24.97
CA PHE A 344 -10.94 17.92 24.13
C PHE A 344 -9.56 18.08 24.81
N LYS A 345 -8.50 17.56 24.17
CA LYS A 345 -7.16 17.56 24.71
C LYS A 345 -6.27 18.56 23.99
N VAL A 346 -5.33 19.11 24.72
CA VAL A 346 -4.26 19.96 24.19
C VAL A 346 -2.95 19.22 24.36
N GLU A 347 -2.33 18.87 23.25
CA GLU A 347 -1.17 18.02 23.20
C GLU A 347 0.07 18.78 22.67
N GLY A 348 1.24 18.38 23.18
CA GLY A 348 2.53 18.96 22.83
C GLY A 348 3.24 18.24 21.68
N LYS A 349 4.55 18.56 21.56
CA LYS A 349 5.40 18.05 20.46
C LYS A 349 5.62 16.54 20.50
N GLU A 350 5.57 15.93 21.67
CA GLU A 350 5.83 14.49 21.89
C GLU A 350 4.60 13.62 21.66
N TYR A 351 3.45 14.23 21.38
CA TYR A 351 2.23 13.46 21.12
C TYR A 351 2.35 12.67 19.84
N ILE A 352 2.19 11.36 19.95
CA ILE A 352 2.11 10.45 18.78
C ILE A 352 0.66 10.39 18.32
N VAL A 353 0.44 10.83 17.09
CA VAL A 353 -0.89 10.88 16.48
C VAL A 353 -1.44 9.45 16.32
N GLN A 354 -2.69 9.29 16.70
CA GLN A 354 -3.39 8.02 16.58
C GLN A 354 -4.34 8.02 15.36
N ASP A 355 -4.55 6.85 14.80
CA ASP A 355 -5.51 6.70 13.69
C ASP A 355 -6.91 7.16 14.11
N GLY A 356 -7.52 8.01 13.30
CA GLY A 356 -8.83 8.60 13.58
C GLY A 356 -8.81 9.87 14.45
N ASP A 357 -7.66 10.38 14.88
CA ASP A 357 -7.63 11.65 15.60
C ASP A 357 -8.20 12.80 14.78
N ILE A 358 -9.03 13.63 15.37
CA ILE A 358 -9.49 14.89 14.79
C ILE A 358 -8.66 16.01 15.40
N MET A 359 -7.91 16.75 14.56
CA MET A 359 -6.85 17.64 15.02
C MET A 359 -6.97 19.06 14.49
N HIS A 360 -6.67 20.03 15.36
CA HIS A 360 -6.42 21.41 14.95
C HIS A 360 -5.03 21.83 15.44
N PHE A 361 -4.19 22.27 14.53
CA PHE A 361 -2.83 22.69 14.83
C PHE A 361 -2.76 24.18 15.09
N ARG A 362 -2.07 24.57 16.17
CA ARG A 362 -1.70 25.95 16.47
C ARG A 362 -0.21 26.12 16.19
N PHE A 363 0.11 27.05 15.33
CA PHE A 363 1.48 27.33 14.89
C PHE A 363 1.71 28.83 14.77
N ASN A 364 2.97 29.23 14.78
CA ASN A 364 3.40 30.60 14.54
C ASN A 364 4.53 30.57 13.50
N VAL A 365 4.42 31.42 12.46
CA VAL A 365 5.38 31.52 11.36
C VAL A 365 6.08 32.85 11.44
#